data_709370a6c1c019709a5bca475214adc6
#
_entry.id   709370a6c1c019709a5bca475214adc6
#
_cell.length_a   1.000
_cell.length_b   1.000
_cell.length_c   1.000
_cell.angle_alpha   90.00
_cell.angle_beta   90.00
_cell.angle_gamma   90.00
#
_symmetry.space_group_name_H-M   'P 1'
#
loop_
_entity.id
_entity.type
_entity.pdbx_description
1 polymer ?
#
loop_
_entity_poly.entity_id
_entity_poly.type
_entity_poly.pdbx_seq_one_letter_code
_entity_poly.pdbx_strand_id
1 'polypeptide(L)'
;MYGQAIRIDGNFDDWADIDPIFVDDTNDGQSNGIDLEKVWAYNDQTFLYFRFELNKEINLQENNDLAIYLDYDNDINTGFKINGIGAEVRVFFGDRQVILTVGNDTEFVNFWPIRLNVSPSVSGTEFEIAVSRSISESGLNITADNIISIRLEDNGFNGDEAPGDLGGIDYNVDNSIITERPEFDLDIDPNSTFRFMTYNIENDQLFEPFRKQNFRRIFQAINPDVIALQEVRDFNSSETMALIEEFLPGTWYHKKHGFDIVTLSRYPINFSENINGNAAFYLDINGKEVLLVNCHLPCCDNNSDRQGEVDGIMRYIREAREGNEDYPLPEDTPVIIAGDMNFVGNNDQPNTFLTGDIFSNGTYGEDFIPDWDGTNFEDLDASSTGTFGNFTWVNPFGSFFPGKLDWVIYTGSQMKVQNSFALWTSALTPSELNEYNLSSEDILNAADHLPVVADFNFSTVSTEDFVSIDVKIYPNPVSDKMYIQLGETLSSKFTIYNAEGIRIKTITNDESNIQVLDLNELNVGQYYILFQNGKGRMAKEFSKI
;
A
#
# COMPACT_ATOMS: atom_id res chain seq x y z
N MET A 1 1.12 -18.12 25.33
CA MET A 1 1.25 -16.66 25.09
C MET A 1 1.18 -16.56 23.58
N TYR A 2 0.30 -15.73 23.03
CA TYR A 2 0.33 -15.53 21.57
C TYR A 2 1.61 -14.79 21.23
N GLY A 3 2.30 -15.23 20.18
CA GLY A 3 3.47 -14.57 19.63
C GLY A 3 3.08 -13.28 18.89
N GLN A 4 4.04 -12.43 18.66
CA GLN A 4 3.90 -11.30 17.76
C GLN A 4 3.65 -11.81 16.34
N ALA A 5 2.76 -11.20 15.61
CA ALA A 5 2.58 -11.48 14.18
C ALA A 5 3.59 -10.61 13.41
N ILE A 6 4.36 -11.24 12.53
CA ILE A 6 5.20 -10.53 11.55
C ILE A 6 4.40 -10.49 10.26
N ARG A 7 4.19 -9.29 9.74
CA ARG A 7 3.51 -9.03 8.48
C ARG A 7 4.55 -8.65 7.42
N ILE A 8 4.53 -9.30 6.29
CA ILE A 8 5.43 -9.02 5.16
C ILE A 8 4.76 -7.94 4.32
N ASP A 9 5.02 -6.67 4.65
CA ASP A 9 4.36 -5.51 4.02
C ASP A 9 5.30 -4.34 3.72
N GLY A 10 6.58 -4.43 4.14
CA GLY A 10 7.60 -3.39 3.98
C GLY A 10 7.53 -2.30 5.05
N ASN A 11 6.73 -2.51 6.10
CA ASN A 11 6.76 -1.72 7.32
C ASN A 11 7.39 -2.56 8.44
N PHE A 12 8.47 -2.10 9.01
CA PHE A 12 9.28 -2.86 9.96
C PHE A 12 8.93 -2.60 11.43
N ASP A 13 7.80 -1.93 11.71
CA ASP A 13 7.38 -1.58 13.08
C ASP A 13 7.10 -2.83 13.93
N ASP A 14 6.64 -3.91 13.30
CA ASP A 14 6.40 -5.19 13.97
C ASP A 14 7.69 -5.93 14.37
N TRP A 15 8.85 -5.50 13.87
CA TRP A 15 10.16 -5.99 14.28
C TRP A 15 10.78 -5.19 15.45
N ALA A 16 10.13 -4.13 15.93
CA ALA A 16 10.70 -3.18 16.89
C ALA A 16 11.11 -3.82 18.24
N ASP A 17 10.42 -4.87 18.67
CA ASP A 17 10.69 -5.59 19.92
C ASP A 17 11.53 -6.87 19.70
N ILE A 18 12.05 -7.10 18.50
CA ILE A 18 12.88 -8.26 18.14
C ILE A 18 14.32 -7.78 17.93
N ASP A 19 15.24 -8.30 18.74
CA ASP A 19 16.66 -8.00 18.57
C ASP A 19 17.23 -8.68 17.32
N PRO A 20 18.17 -8.03 16.58
CA PRO A 20 18.87 -8.69 15.49
C PRO A 20 19.64 -9.91 16.00
N ILE A 21 19.61 -11.00 15.25
CA ILE A 21 20.38 -12.21 15.56
C ILE A 21 21.85 -12.06 15.14
N PHE A 22 22.15 -11.11 14.28
CA PHE A 22 23.49 -10.77 13.83
C PHE A 22 23.59 -9.29 13.50
N VAL A 23 24.74 -8.70 13.84
CA VAL A 23 25.13 -7.32 13.49
C VAL A 23 26.52 -7.42 12.91
N ASP A 24 26.67 -6.96 11.68
CA ASP A 24 27.92 -7.00 10.96
C ASP A 24 28.79 -5.75 11.20
N ASP A 25 30.06 -5.83 10.87
CA ASP A 25 30.96 -4.69 10.90
C ASP A 25 30.67 -3.78 9.69
N THR A 26 30.40 -2.51 9.92
CA THR A 26 30.04 -1.57 8.85
C THR A 26 31.23 -1.22 7.96
N ASN A 27 31.03 -1.22 6.64
CA ASN A 27 31.99 -0.87 5.59
C ASN A 27 33.20 -1.85 5.48
N ASP A 28 33.00 -3.10 5.81
CA ASP A 28 33.99 -4.16 5.56
C ASP A 28 33.72 -4.91 4.23
N GLY A 29 32.52 -4.82 3.66
CA GLY A 29 32.24 -5.05 2.26
C GLY A 29 33.07 -4.14 1.36
N GLN A 30 33.47 -4.62 0.18
CA GLN A 30 34.35 -3.81 -0.69
C GLN A 30 33.60 -2.78 -1.52
N SER A 31 34.24 -1.69 -1.86
CA SER A 31 33.79 -0.36 -2.27
C SER A 31 32.69 -0.19 -3.32
N ASN A 32 32.10 -1.26 -3.87
CA ASN A 32 30.95 -1.23 -4.76
C ASN A 32 29.94 -2.37 -4.50
N GLY A 33 30.22 -3.25 -3.54
CA GLY A 33 29.35 -4.35 -3.12
C GLY A 33 28.18 -3.88 -2.27
N ILE A 34 27.30 -4.81 -1.97
CA ILE A 34 26.33 -4.69 -0.89
C ILE A 34 27.10 -4.95 0.41
N ASP A 35 26.91 -4.11 1.41
CA ASP A 35 27.40 -4.28 2.78
C ASP A 35 26.20 -4.68 3.62
N LEU A 36 26.26 -5.81 4.28
CA LEU A 36 25.21 -6.36 5.12
C LEU A 36 25.36 -5.76 6.53
N GLU A 37 24.36 -5.08 7.04
CA GLU A 37 24.48 -4.40 8.33
C GLU A 37 23.88 -5.22 9.48
N LYS A 38 22.67 -5.74 9.29
CA LYS A 38 21.98 -6.51 10.34
C LYS A 38 21.08 -7.57 9.76
N VAL A 39 20.90 -8.65 10.53
CA VAL A 39 19.98 -9.74 10.21
C VAL A 39 19.11 -10.04 11.42
N TRP A 40 17.81 -10.17 11.19
CA TRP A 40 16.83 -10.64 12.18
C TRP A 40 16.24 -11.96 11.72
N ALA A 41 15.84 -12.77 12.66
CA ALA A 41 15.03 -13.95 12.39
C ALA A 41 13.93 -14.09 13.44
N TYR A 42 12.78 -14.54 13.00
CA TYR A 42 11.62 -14.85 13.80
C TYR A 42 10.88 -16.05 13.21
N ASN A 43 10.00 -16.70 13.97
CA ASN A 43 9.18 -17.76 13.43
C ASN A 43 7.79 -17.79 14.08
N ASP A 44 6.83 -18.31 13.35
CA ASP A 44 5.60 -18.84 13.90
C ASP A 44 5.51 -20.37 13.67
N GLN A 45 4.31 -20.92 13.78
CA GLN A 45 4.09 -22.37 13.54
C GLN A 45 4.22 -22.79 12.07
N THR A 46 4.21 -21.84 11.12
CA THR A 46 4.13 -22.09 9.67
C THR A 46 5.34 -21.57 8.90
N PHE A 47 5.83 -20.40 9.28
CA PHE A 47 6.87 -19.66 8.56
C PHE A 47 8.09 -19.37 9.42
N LEU A 48 9.23 -19.24 8.74
CA LEU A 48 10.39 -18.48 9.16
C LEU A 48 10.29 -17.11 8.54
N TYR A 49 10.60 -16.09 9.32
CA TYR A 49 10.65 -14.69 8.91
C TYR A 49 12.08 -14.19 9.06
N PHE A 50 12.56 -13.46 8.07
CA PHE A 50 13.86 -12.81 8.09
C PHE A 50 13.70 -11.37 7.70
N ARG A 51 14.45 -10.49 8.35
CA ARG A 51 14.65 -9.09 7.98
C ARG A 51 16.13 -8.84 7.88
N PHE A 52 16.56 -8.03 6.93
CA PHE A 52 17.95 -7.64 6.78
C PHE A 52 18.08 -6.20 6.31
N GLU A 53 19.08 -5.51 6.85
CA GLU A 53 19.49 -4.15 6.48
C GLU A 53 20.76 -4.17 5.64
N LEU A 54 20.84 -3.25 4.67
CA LEU A 54 21.92 -3.06 3.72
C LEU A 54 22.39 -1.60 3.74
N ASN A 55 23.66 -1.37 3.43
CA ASN A 55 24.24 -0.01 3.38
C ASN A 55 23.76 0.82 2.19
N LYS A 56 23.12 0.22 1.20
CA LYS A 56 22.69 0.89 -0.05
C LYS A 56 21.36 0.38 -0.54
N GLU A 57 20.67 1.24 -1.26
CA GLU A 57 19.43 0.92 -1.93
C GLU A 57 19.66 -0.04 -3.10
N ILE A 58 18.89 -1.14 -3.14
CA ILE A 58 18.86 -2.10 -4.24
C ILE A 58 17.41 -2.42 -4.62
N ASN A 59 17.19 -2.89 -5.85
CA ASN A 59 16.00 -3.66 -6.17
C ASN A 59 16.29 -5.13 -5.82
N LEU A 60 15.57 -5.70 -4.86
CA LEU A 60 15.88 -7.04 -4.38
C LEU A 60 15.76 -8.10 -5.48
N GLN A 61 14.83 -7.95 -6.41
CA GLN A 61 14.57 -8.92 -7.46
C GLN A 61 15.34 -8.69 -8.76
N GLU A 62 16.22 -7.68 -8.83
CA GLU A 62 16.95 -7.34 -10.07
C GLU A 62 18.33 -6.75 -9.80
N ASN A 63 19.28 -7.06 -10.67
CA ASN A 63 20.60 -6.43 -10.73
C ASN A 63 21.41 -6.47 -9.42
N ASN A 64 21.27 -7.54 -8.65
CA ASN A 64 22.11 -7.83 -7.50
C ASN A 64 22.45 -9.32 -7.43
N ASP A 65 23.48 -9.65 -6.68
CA ASP A 65 23.96 -11.03 -6.46
C ASP A 65 23.68 -11.51 -5.03
N LEU A 66 22.77 -10.85 -4.30
CA LEU A 66 22.41 -11.19 -2.93
C LEU A 66 21.67 -12.53 -2.87
N ALA A 67 22.08 -13.37 -1.94
CA ALA A 67 21.46 -14.66 -1.69
C ALA A 67 21.31 -14.98 -0.20
N ILE A 68 20.27 -15.73 0.13
CA ILE A 68 20.13 -16.36 1.45
C ILE A 68 20.26 -17.87 1.34
N TYR A 69 21.03 -18.44 2.24
CA TYR A 69 21.27 -19.87 2.39
C TYR A 69 20.70 -20.33 3.73
N LEU A 70 19.84 -21.35 3.70
CA LEU A 70 19.14 -21.86 4.88
C LEU A 70 19.45 -23.36 5.04
N ASP A 71 20.16 -23.68 6.10
CA ASP A 71 20.44 -25.03 6.55
C ASP A 71 19.35 -25.43 7.57
N TYR A 72 18.40 -26.26 7.11
CA TYR A 72 17.16 -26.56 7.86
C TYR A 72 17.37 -27.59 8.96
N ASP A 73 18.44 -28.38 8.91
CA ASP A 73 18.73 -29.43 9.90
C ASP A 73 20.03 -29.20 10.68
N ASN A 74 20.72 -28.09 10.37
CA ASN A 74 22.02 -27.70 10.95
C ASN A 74 23.07 -28.82 10.86
N ASP A 75 23.10 -29.54 9.73
CA ASP A 75 24.08 -30.59 9.46
C ASP A 75 24.87 -30.28 8.18
N ILE A 76 26.12 -29.83 8.32
CA ILE A 76 27.04 -29.54 7.21
C ILE A 76 27.19 -30.72 6.22
N ASN A 77 26.77 -31.93 6.57
CA ASN A 77 26.90 -33.10 5.69
C ASN A 77 25.68 -33.28 4.76
N THR A 78 24.61 -32.59 5.00
CA THR A 78 23.40 -32.55 4.15
C THR A 78 23.39 -31.27 3.31
N GLY A 79 22.47 -31.10 2.39
CA GLY A 79 22.32 -29.88 1.60
C GLY A 79 23.53 -29.50 0.73
N PHE A 80 23.54 -28.25 0.29
CA PHE A 80 24.64 -27.64 -0.46
C PHE A 80 25.70 -27.10 0.49
N LYS A 81 26.94 -27.59 0.37
CA LYS A 81 28.04 -27.18 1.26
C LYS A 81 28.59 -25.83 0.87
N ILE A 82 28.44 -24.86 1.74
CA ILE A 82 28.96 -23.50 1.56
C ILE A 82 29.47 -22.96 2.91
N ASN A 83 30.69 -22.46 2.93
CA ASN A 83 31.29 -21.71 4.03
C ASN A 83 31.03 -22.27 5.44
N GLY A 84 30.88 -23.61 5.57
CA GLY A 84 30.70 -24.28 6.87
C GLY A 84 29.29 -24.66 7.24
N ILE A 85 28.29 -24.41 6.38
CA ILE A 85 26.93 -24.93 6.52
C ILE A 85 26.53 -25.87 5.38
N GLY A 86 25.43 -26.61 5.55
CA GLY A 86 24.83 -27.49 4.55
C GLY A 86 23.44 -27.00 4.17
N ALA A 87 23.33 -26.06 3.21
CA ALA A 87 22.09 -25.39 2.89
C ALA A 87 21.14 -26.24 2.02
N GLU A 88 19.97 -26.58 2.54
CA GLU A 88 18.90 -27.22 1.78
C GLU A 88 18.14 -26.24 0.91
N VAL A 89 17.99 -25.00 1.35
CA VAL A 89 17.27 -23.94 0.61
C VAL A 89 18.19 -22.79 0.32
N ARG A 90 18.24 -22.41 -0.95
CA ARG A 90 19.02 -21.26 -1.42
C ARG A 90 18.12 -20.37 -2.25
N VAL A 91 18.08 -19.08 -1.93
CA VAL A 91 17.34 -18.07 -2.69
C VAL A 91 18.32 -17.03 -3.22
N PHE A 92 18.41 -16.90 -4.53
CA PHE A 92 19.18 -15.87 -5.25
C PHE A 92 18.20 -14.79 -5.68
N PHE A 93 18.22 -13.67 -4.99
CA PHE A 93 17.17 -12.66 -5.12
C PHE A 93 17.18 -11.98 -6.49
N GLY A 94 18.32 -11.45 -6.94
CA GLY A 94 18.41 -10.76 -8.22
C GLY A 94 18.17 -11.65 -9.43
N ASP A 95 18.47 -12.95 -9.32
CA ASP A 95 18.17 -13.96 -10.33
C ASP A 95 16.74 -14.52 -10.23
N ARG A 96 16.03 -14.22 -9.13
CA ARG A 96 14.70 -14.78 -8.81
C ARG A 96 14.69 -16.31 -8.85
N GLN A 97 15.73 -16.92 -8.32
CA GLN A 97 15.94 -18.36 -8.38
C GLN A 97 15.94 -18.98 -7.00
N VAL A 98 15.24 -20.10 -6.86
CA VAL A 98 15.27 -20.95 -5.66
C VAL A 98 15.87 -22.29 -6.03
N ILE A 99 16.78 -22.79 -5.19
CA ILE A 99 17.41 -24.08 -5.37
C ILE A 99 17.23 -24.90 -4.09
N LEU A 100 16.62 -26.08 -4.23
CA LEU A 100 16.47 -27.05 -3.16
C LEU A 100 17.53 -28.14 -3.31
N THR A 101 18.17 -28.53 -2.21
CA THR A 101 19.13 -29.65 -2.18
C THR A 101 18.77 -30.58 -1.03
N VAL A 102 18.34 -31.80 -1.35
CA VAL A 102 17.94 -32.81 -0.36
C VAL A 102 18.71 -34.09 -0.62
N GLY A 103 19.55 -34.48 0.32
CA GLY A 103 20.48 -35.59 0.15
C GLY A 103 21.47 -35.29 -0.99
N ASN A 104 21.39 -36.06 -2.09
CA ASN A 104 22.21 -35.86 -3.29
C ASN A 104 21.47 -35.19 -4.45
N ASP A 105 20.19 -34.91 -4.28
CA ASP A 105 19.34 -34.37 -5.33
C ASP A 105 19.28 -32.84 -5.21
N THR A 106 19.50 -32.16 -6.32
CA THR A 106 19.40 -30.70 -6.41
C THR A 106 18.37 -30.35 -7.46
N GLU A 107 17.39 -29.54 -7.07
CA GLU A 107 16.29 -29.11 -7.92
C GLU A 107 16.22 -27.58 -7.99
N PHE A 108 16.05 -27.04 -9.20
CA PHE A 108 15.76 -25.63 -9.43
C PHE A 108 14.25 -25.48 -9.42
N VAL A 109 13.74 -24.69 -8.50
CA VAL A 109 12.31 -24.39 -8.37
C VAL A 109 12.10 -22.89 -8.42
N ASN A 110 10.85 -22.46 -8.56
CA ASN A 110 10.51 -21.07 -8.31
C ASN A 110 10.16 -20.84 -6.82
N PHE A 111 9.66 -19.68 -6.48
CA PHE A 111 9.31 -19.30 -5.11
C PHE A 111 8.14 -20.11 -4.49
N TRP A 112 7.29 -20.73 -5.34
CA TRP A 112 6.00 -21.30 -4.91
C TRP A 112 6.14 -22.47 -3.92
N PRO A 113 7.02 -23.49 -4.15
CA PRO A 113 7.17 -24.60 -3.20
C PRO A 113 7.60 -24.19 -1.79
N ILE A 114 8.41 -23.14 -1.69
CA ILE A 114 8.88 -22.62 -0.40
C ILE A 114 7.97 -21.52 0.16
N ARG A 115 6.91 -21.16 -0.57
CA ARG A 115 5.97 -20.12 -0.20
C ARG A 115 6.66 -18.79 0.17
N LEU A 116 7.70 -18.44 -0.59
CA LEU A 116 8.45 -17.21 -0.38
C LEU A 116 7.53 -16.01 -0.62
N ASN A 117 7.51 -15.11 0.34
CA ASN A 117 6.94 -13.77 0.24
C ASN A 117 8.01 -12.76 0.60
N VAL A 118 8.03 -11.61 -0.07
CA VAL A 118 9.09 -10.60 0.03
C VAL A 118 8.47 -9.21 0.03
N SER A 119 8.96 -8.33 0.88
CA SER A 119 8.55 -6.91 0.90
C SER A 119 9.72 -6.01 1.33
N PRO A 120 9.78 -4.76 0.85
CA PRO A 120 8.90 -4.12 -0.14
C PRO A 120 9.15 -4.64 -1.58
N SER A 121 8.19 -4.40 -2.48
CA SER A 121 8.35 -4.70 -3.92
C SER A 121 9.18 -3.66 -4.67
N VAL A 122 9.36 -2.48 -4.11
CA VAL A 122 10.22 -1.39 -4.61
C VAL A 122 11.64 -1.52 -4.05
N SER A 123 12.57 -0.73 -4.60
CA SER A 123 13.93 -0.68 -4.07
C SER A 123 13.97 -0.14 -2.63
N GLY A 124 14.93 -0.61 -1.88
CA GLY A 124 15.12 -0.23 -0.48
C GLY A 124 16.51 -0.61 0.04
N THR A 125 16.80 -0.17 1.24
CA THR A 125 17.98 -0.58 2.02
C THR A 125 17.62 -1.66 3.05
N GLU A 126 16.37 -2.06 3.13
CA GLU A 126 15.84 -2.96 4.13
C GLU A 126 14.73 -3.81 3.53
N PHE A 127 14.75 -5.09 3.84
CA PHE A 127 13.81 -6.07 3.30
C PHE A 127 13.40 -7.08 4.36
N GLU A 128 12.18 -7.60 4.21
CA GLU A 128 11.68 -8.71 4.99
C GLU A 128 11.14 -9.81 4.09
N ILE A 129 11.32 -11.04 4.52
CA ILE A 129 10.88 -12.22 3.79
C ILE A 129 10.26 -13.25 4.72
N ALA A 130 9.31 -14.02 4.19
CA ALA A 130 8.78 -15.22 4.83
C ALA A 130 9.07 -16.45 3.97
N VAL A 131 9.49 -17.55 4.61
CA VAL A 131 9.74 -18.85 3.97
C VAL A 131 9.05 -19.94 4.77
N SER A 132 8.40 -20.89 4.10
CA SER A 132 7.70 -22.00 4.77
C SER A 132 8.66 -22.87 5.58
N ARG A 133 8.26 -23.24 6.79
CA ARG A 133 8.97 -24.21 7.64
C ARG A 133 8.84 -25.66 7.14
N SER A 134 7.91 -25.90 6.23
CA SER A 134 7.64 -27.22 5.66
C SER A 134 7.50 -27.12 4.16
N ILE A 135 8.35 -27.83 3.44
CA ILE A 135 8.37 -27.88 1.98
C ILE A 135 7.98 -29.30 1.56
N SER A 136 6.69 -29.49 1.29
CA SER A 136 6.09 -30.82 1.07
C SER A 136 6.68 -31.55 -0.13
N GLU A 137 7.03 -30.85 -1.19
CA GLU A 137 7.56 -31.43 -2.43
C GLU A 137 8.93 -32.06 -2.23
N SER A 138 9.77 -31.51 -1.37
CA SER A 138 11.09 -32.02 -1.04
C SER A 138 11.13 -32.88 0.24
N GLY A 139 10.05 -32.87 1.03
CA GLY A 139 10.00 -33.51 2.33
C GLY A 139 10.80 -32.80 3.42
N LEU A 140 11.32 -31.61 3.15
CA LEU A 140 11.99 -30.76 4.15
C LEU A 140 10.98 -30.25 5.17
N ASN A 141 11.32 -30.36 6.44
CA ASN A 141 10.50 -29.87 7.54
C ASN A 141 11.37 -29.53 8.74
N ILE A 142 11.20 -28.34 9.28
CA ILE A 142 11.84 -27.93 10.54
C ILE A 142 10.97 -28.44 11.69
N THR A 143 11.49 -29.37 12.46
CA THR A 143 10.80 -29.94 13.62
C THR A 143 11.20 -29.26 14.92
N ALA A 144 10.49 -29.63 16.01
CA ALA A 144 10.41 -28.97 17.30
C ALA A 144 11.73 -28.76 18.03
N ASP A 145 12.81 -29.10 17.80
CA ASP A 145 14.07 -28.86 18.53
C ASP A 145 15.23 -28.45 17.60
N ASN A 146 14.92 -28.01 16.40
CA ASN A 146 15.94 -27.73 15.41
C ASN A 146 16.50 -26.29 15.51
N ILE A 147 17.80 -26.22 15.55
CA ILE A 147 18.55 -25.02 15.23
C ILE A 147 18.67 -25.02 13.71
N ILE A 148 18.26 -23.91 13.08
CA ILE A 148 18.58 -23.65 11.67
C ILE A 148 19.81 -22.78 11.60
N SER A 149 20.60 -22.92 10.54
CA SER A 149 21.73 -22.07 10.29
C SER A 149 21.48 -21.22 9.04
N ILE A 150 21.74 -19.93 9.14
CA ILE A 150 21.39 -18.91 8.15
C ILE A 150 22.68 -18.26 7.66
N ARG A 151 22.76 -18.01 6.37
CA ARG A 151 23.83 -17.24 5.81
C ARG A 151 23.30 -16.32 4.70
N LEU A 152 23.67 -15.04 4.74
CA LEU A 152 23.45 -14.10 3.64
C LEU A 152 24.78 -13.80 2.98
N GLU A 153 24.81 -13.73 1.66
CA GLU A 153 26.01 -13.42 0.89
C GLU A 153 25.65 -12.55 -0.32
N ASP A 154 26.41 -11.49 -0.56
CA ASP A 154 26.51 -10.87 -1.86
C ASP A 154 27.54 -11.68 -2.70
N ASN A 155 27.06 -12.56 -3.58
CA ASN A 155 27.89 -13.41 -4.43
C ASN A 155 28.63 -12.63 -5.54
N GLY A 156 28.48 -11.31 -5.59
CA GLY A 156 29.20 -10.43 -6.49
C GLY A 156 30.70 -10.41 -6.20
N PHE A 157 31.47 -9.77 -7.12
CA PHE A 157 32.91 -9.69 -6.95
C PHE A 157 33.29 -8.86 -5.70
N ASN A 158 33.91 -9.50 -4.69
CA ASN A 158 34.21 -8.97 -3.36
C ASN A 158 32.93 -8.55 -2.61
N GLY A 159 31.89 -9.31 -2.75
CA GLY A 159 30.67 -9.15 -1.97
C GLY A 159 30.88 -9.45 -0.49
N ASP A 160 29.97 -8.98 0.31
CA ASP A 160 29.96 -9.15 1.75
C ASP A 160 29.22 -10.43 2.16
N GLU A 161 29.52 -10.94 3.36
CA GLU A 161 29.00 -12.20 3.90
C GLU A 161 28.58 -12.02 5.37
N ALA A 162 27.37 -12.40 5.69
CA ALA A 162 26.90 -12.45 7.08
C ALA A 162 26.58 -13.92 7.49
N PRO A 163 27.38 -14.56 8.39
CA PRO A 163 28.57 -14.02 9.04
C PRO A 163 29.80 -14.07 8.11
N GLY A 164 30.76 -13.14 8.31
CA GLY A 164 32.03 -13.09 7.58
C GLY A 164 32.98 -14.28 7.86
N ASP A 165 32.79 -15.00 8.95
CA ASP A 165 33.52 -16.21 9.33
C ASP A 165 32.85 -17.49 8.79
N LEU A 166 33.58 -18.61 8.89
CA LEU A 166 33.03 -19.94 8.57
C LEU A 166 31.89 -20.31 9.53
N GLY A 167 30.81 -20.82 8.97
CA GLY A 167 29.58 -21.19 9.66
C GLY A 167 28.41 -20.32 9.25
N GLY A 168 27.31 -20.46 9.95
CA GLY A 168 26.12 -19.66 9.76
C GLY A 168 25.70 -18.97 11.06
N ILE A 169 24.71 -18.14 10.98
CA ILE A 169 24.01 -17.53 12.10
C ILE A 169 23.00 -18.55 12.61
N ASP A 170 23.20 -19.07 13.81
CA ASP A 170 22.30 -20.07 14.37
C ASP A 170 21.03 -19.40 14.92
N TYR A 171 19.87 -19.90 14.53
CA TYR A 171 18.58 -19.51 15.05
C TYR A 171 17.83 -20.70 15.66
N ASN A 172 17.41 -20.55 16.92
CA ASN A 172 16.61 -21.55 17.62
C ASN A 172 15.12 -21.36 17.31
N VAL A 173 14.54 -22.25 16.55
CA VAL A 173 13.12 -22.22 16.20
C VAL A 173 12.27 -22.47 17.43
N ASP A 174 11.48 -21.49 17.83
CA ASP A 174 10.58 -21.57 18.99
C ASP A 174 9.18 -22.07 18.59
N ASN A 175 8.88 -23.32 18.90
CA ASN A 175 7.57 -23.91 18.62
C ASN A 175 6.48 -23.52 19.63
N SER A 176 6.81 -22.77 20.67
CA SER A 176 5.81 -22.23 21.59
C SER A 176 5.14 -20.96 21.04
N ILE A 177 5.72 -20.37 20.00
CA ILE A 177 5.14 -19.21 19.31
C ILE A 177 3.96 -19.69 18.45
N ILE A 178 2.78 -19.27 18.82
CA ILE A 178 1.54 -19.51 18.09
C ILE A 178 0.99 -18.14 17.69
N THR A 179 0.93 -17.87 16.41
CA THR A 179 0.31 -16.66 15.87
C THR A 179 -1.10 -16.99 15.38
N GLU A 180 -2.07 -16.21 15.80
CA GLU A 180 -3.42 -16.36 15.27
C GLU A 180 -3.43 -15.90 13.81
N ARG A 181 -4.10 -16.69 12.96
CA ARG A 181 -4.29 -16.33 11.55
C ARG A 181 -5.02 -14.99 11.48
N PRO A 182 -4.65 -14.07 10.57
CA PRO A 182 -5.36 -12.80 10.42
C PRO A 182 -6.85 -13.02 10.17
N GLU A 183 -7.68 -12.36 10.96
CA GLU A 183 -9.11 -12.30 10.69
C GLU A 183 -9.36 -11.38 9.49
N PHE A 184 -10.35 -11.70 8.70
CA PHE A 184 -10.85 -10.87 7.62
C PHE A 184 -12.36 -11.07 7.50
N ASP A 185 -13.04 -10.13 6.89
CA ASP A 185 -14.47 -10.18 6.63
C ASP A 185 -14.70 -9.71 5.19
N LEU A 186 -15.39 -10.53 4.38
CA LEU A 186 -15.78 -10.14 3.03
C LEU A 186 -17.14 -9.44 2.99
N ASP A 187 -17.90 -9.46 4.07
CA ASP A 187 -19.16 -8.73 4.16
C ASP A 187 -18.91 -7.21 4.13
N ILE A 188 -19.83 -6.48 3.54
CA ILE A 188 -19.77 -5.01 3.50
C ILE A 188 -19.97 -4.47 4.91
N ASP A 189 -19.04 -3.64 5.40
CA ASP A 189 -19.22 -2.99 6.68
C ASP A 189 -20.48 -2.10 6.67
N PRO A 190 -21.42 -2.28 7.60
CA PRO A 190 -22.69 -1.56 7.60
C PRO A 190 -22.57 -0.03 7.80
N ASN A 191 -21.39 0.44 8.22
CA ASN A 191 -21.11 1.87 8.36
C ASN A 191 -20.46 2.47 7.11
N SER A 192 -20.14 1.66 6.10
CA SER A 192 -19.57 2.17 4.85
C SER A 192 -20.63 2.89 4.00
N THR A 193 -20.18 3.87 3.24
CA THR A 193 -21.02 4.56 2.25
C THR A 193 -21.04 3.81 0.93
N PHE A 194 -19.89 3.23 0.53
CA PHE A 194 -19.76 2.45 -0.69
C PHE A 194 -18.56 1.49 -0.57
N ARG A 195 -18.62 0.39 -1.33
CA ARG A 195 -17.50 -0.53 -1.52
C ARG A 195 -16.83 -0.26 -2.85
N PHE A 196 -15.54 0.00 -2.80
CA PHE A 196 -14.64 0.14 -3.95
C PHE A 196 -13.85 -1.15 -4.19
N MET A 197 -13.60 -1.47 -5.47
CA MET A 197 -12.70 -2.54 -5.86
C MET A 197 -11.85 -2.11 -7.06
N THR A 198 -10.55 -2.37 -7.01
CA THR A 198 -9.67 -2.37 -8.19
C THR A 198 -9.24 -3.78 -8.52
N TYR A 199 -9.13 -4.12 -9.82
CA TYR A 199 -8.76 -5.44 -10.26
C TYR A 199 -8.17 -5.43 -11.69
N ASN A 200 -6.89 -5.76 -11.84
CA ASN A 200 -6.32 -6.12 -13.12
C ASN A 200 -6.78 -7.53 -13.50
N ILE A 201 -7.41 -7.68 -14.68
CA ILE A 201 -8.05 -8.92 -15.12
C ILE A 201 -7.17 -9.76 -16.07
N GLU A 202 -5.89 -9.51 -16.13
CA GLU A 202 -4.91 -10.25 -16.95
C GLU A 202 -5.34 -10.41 -18.42
N ASN A 203 -5.20 -9.36 -19.24
CA ASN A 203 -5.42 -9.42 -20.69
C ASN A 203 -6.79 -10.00 -21.10
N ASP A 204 -7.87 -9.37 -20.70
CA ASP A 204 -9.25 -9.77 -21.05
C ASP A 204 -9.72 -11.14 -20.50
N GLN A 205 -9.03 -11.73 -19.52
CA GLN A 205 -9.39 -13.05 -18.98
C GLN A 205 -10.80 -13.11 -18.38
N LEU A 206 -11.34 -11.97 -17.96
CA LEU A 206 -12.74 -11.84 -17.51
C LEU A 206 -13.74 -12.35 -18.55
N PHE A 207 -13.40 -12.26 -19.84
CA PHE A 207 -14.27 -12.64 -20.97
C PHE A 207 -14.04 -14.08 -21.43
N GLU A 208 -13.02 -14.76 -20.92
CA GLU A 208 -12.72 -16.13 -21.28
C GLU A 208 -13.75 -17.11 -20.67
N PRO A 209 -14.45 -17.94 -21.51
CA PRO A 209 -15.55 -18.76 -21.04
C PRO A 209 -15.19 -19.72 -19.89
N PHE A 210 -13.95 -20.25 -19.88
CA PHE A 210 -13.51 -21.20 -18.86
C PHE A 210 -13.09 -20.53 -17.54
N ARG A 211 -12.80 -19.22 -17.55
CA ARG A 211 -12.47 -18.41 -16.36
C ARG A 211 -13.70 -17.68 -15.79
N LYS A 212 -14.72 -17.51 -16.60
CA LYS A 212 -15.93 -16.73 -16.28
C LYS A 212 -16.56 -17.11 -14.93
N GLN A 213 -16.58 -18.40 -14.58
CA GLN A 213 -17.20 -18.84 -13.33
C GLN A 213 -16.36 -18.45 -12.10
N ASN A 214 -15.02 -18.40 -12.21
CA ASN A 214 -14.14 -17.94 -11.15
C ASN A 214 -14.36 -16.45 -10.90
N PHE A 215 -14.32 -15.62 -11.94
CA PHE A 215 -14.65 -14.20 -11.85
C PHE A 215 -16.03 -13.97 -11.26
N ARG A 216 -17.07 -14.73 -11.71
CA ARG A 216 -18.41 -14.59 -11.15
C ARG A 216 -18.44 -14.79 -9.64
N ARG A 217 -17.80 -15.83 -9.12
CA ARG A 217 -17.76 -16.08 -7.66
C ARG A 217 -17.03 -14.98 -6.94
N ILE A 218 -15.88 -14.53 -7.45
CA ILE A 218 -15.09 -13.41 -6.90
C ILE A 218 -15.97 -12.15 -6.82
N PHE A 219 -16.56 -11.72 -7.93
CA PHE A 219 -17.40 -10.52 -7.96
C PHE A 219 -18.62 -10.64 -7.06
N GLN A 220 -19.26 -11.81 -6.97
CA GLN A 220 -20.41 -12.04 -6.09
C GLN A 220 -20.04 -12.04 -4.62
N ALA A 221 -18.88 -12.59 -4.24
CA ALA A 221 -18.38 -12.57 -2.86
C ALA A 221 -18.01 -11.15 -2.41
N ILE A 222 -17.39 -10.35 -3.29
CA ILE A 222 -17.00 -8.96 -2.98
C ILE A 222 -18.19 -8.01 -3.06
N ASN A 223 -19.06 -8.13 -4.07
CA ASN A 223 -20.23 -7.28 -4.33
C ASN A 223 -19.92 -5.77 -4.30
N PRO A 224 -19.01 -5.24 -5.12
CA PRO A 224 -18.60 -3.84 -5.10
C PRO A 224 -19.65 -2.90 -5.69
N ASP A 225 -19.62 -1.63 -5.25
CA ASP A 225 -20.42 -0.53 -5.82
C ASP A 225 -19.68 0.23 -6.92
N VAL A 226 -18.34 0.33 -6.80
CA VAL A 226 -17.45 0.97 -7.76
C VAL A 226 -16.33 0.02 -8.11
N ILE A 227 -16.07 -0.17 -9.41
CA ILE A 227 -15.11 -1.12 -9.95
C ILE A 227 -14.14 -0.40 -10.88
N ALA A 228 -12.85 -0.47 -10.59
CA ALA A 228 -11.76 -0.04 -11.47
C ALA A 228 -11.08 -1.27 -12.07
N LEU A 229 -11.22 -1.50 -13.37
CA LEU A 229 -10.59 -2.62 -14.07
C LEU A 229 -9.44 -2.13 -14.92
N GLN A 230 -8.37 -2.92 -14.95
CA GLN A 230 -7.22 -2.78 -15.83
C GLN A 230 -7.14 -4.00 -16.75
N GLU A 231 -6.45 -3.83 -17.87
CA GLU A 231 -6.27 -4.84 -18.92
C GLU A 231 -7.55 -5.30 -19.63
N VAL A 232 -8.57 -4.45 -19.69
CA VAL A 232 -9.71 -4.65 -20.58
C VAL A 232 -9.34 -4.10 -21.96
N ARG A 233 -8.74 -4.91 -22.83
CA ARG A 233 -8.12 -4.46 -24.09
C ARG A 233 -9.07 -4.48 -25.27
N ASP A 234 -9.56 -5.66 -25.63
CA ASP A 234 -10.34 -5.89 -26.84
C ASP A 234 -11.84 -5.60 -26.67
N PHE A 235 -12.31 -5.47 -25.42
CA PHE A 235 -13.72 -5.23 -25.12
C PHE A 235 -13.98 -3.76 -24.76
N ASN A 236 -15.16 -3.27 -25.14
CA ASN A 236 -15.59 -1.94 -24.77
C ASN A 236 -16.33 -1.92 -23.42
N SER A 237 -16.55 -0.73 -22.86
CA SER A 237 -17.18 -0.59 -21.55
C SER A 237 -18.63 -1.10 -21.49
N SER A 238 -19.36 -1.11 -22.62
CA SER A 238 -20.74 -1.66 -22.66
C SER A 238 -20.75 -3.18 -22.61
N GLU A 239 -19.80 -3.84 -23.26
CA GLU A 239 -19.61 -5.29 -23.19
C GLU A 239 -19.17 -5.71 -21.80
N THR A 240 -18.26 -4.97 -21.19
CA THR A 240 -17.82 -5.19 -19.82
C THR A 240 -18.99 -5.02 -18.84
N MET A 241 -19.76 -3.94 -18.98
CA MET A 241 -20.95 -3.67 -18.15
C MET A 241 -21.96 -4.82 -18.26
N ALA A 242 -22.27 -5.29 -19.47
CA ALA A 242 -23.23 -6.37 -19.67
C ALA A 242 -22.79 -7.67 -18.96
N LEU A 243 -21.48 -7.95 -18.93
CA LEU A 243 -20.93 -9.11 -18.23
C LEU A 243 -20.99 -8.93 -16.71
N ILE A 244 -20.66 -7.74 -16.21
CA ILE A 244 -20.76 -7.44 -14.78
C ILE A 244 -22.22 -7.44 -14.32
N GLU A 245 -23.17 -6.94 -15.11
CA GLU A 245 -24.60 -7.02 -14.80
C GLU A 245 -25.12 -8.47 -14.71
N GLU A 246 -24.54 -9.39 -15.49
CA GLU A 246 -24.84 -10.82 -15.37
C GLU A 246 -24.37 -11.40 -14.01
N PHE A 247 -23.26 -10.91 -13.46
CA PHE A 247 -22.72 -11.35 -12.17
C PHE A 247 -23.38 -10.64 -10.99
N LEU A 248 -23.59 -9.34 -11.14
CA LEU A 248 -24.11 -8.40 -10.14
C LEU A 248 -25.27 -7.59 -10.74
N PRO A 249 -26.50 -8.12 -10.73
CA PRO A 249 -27.65 -7.45 -11.32
C PRO A 249 -27.90 -6.06 -10.77
N GLY A 250 -28.34 -5.13 -11.62
CA GLY A 250 -28.70 -3.77 -11.27
C GLY A 250 -28.20 -2.75 -12.30
N THR A 251 -28.32 -1.47 -11.98
CA THR A 251 -27.91 -0.41 -12.88
C THR A 251 -26.41 -0.11 -12.70
N TRP A 252 -25.70 -0.03 -13.81
CA TRP A 252 -24.30 0.33 -13.86
C TRP A 252 -24.06 1.49 -14.82
N TYR A 253 -23.36 2.51 -14.36
CA TYR A 253 -22.70 3.52 -15.19
C TYR A 253 -21.31 3.01 -15.55
N HIS A 254 -20.82 3.29 -16.76
CA HIS A 254 -19.55 2.74 -17.22
C HIS A 254 -18.86 3.66 -18.22
N LYS A 255 -17.54 3.65 -18.20
CA LYS A 255 -16.68 4.36 -19.16
C LYS A 255 -15.39 3.57 -19.38
N LYS A 256 -14.82 3.71 -20.59
CA LYS A 256 -13.49 3.20 -20.95
C LYS A 256 -12.64 4.37 -21.43
N HIS A 257 -11.43 4.47 -20.96
CA HIS A 257 -10.41 5.39 -21.44
C HIS A 257 -9.10 4.66 -21.73
N GLY A 258 -8.23 5.32 -22.49
CA GLY A 258 -6.98 4.71 -22.89
C GLY A 258 -7.19 3.43 -23.68
N PHE A 259 -6.23 2.52 -23.56
CA PHE A 259 -6.26 1.24 -24.24
C PHE A 259 -7.07 0.20 -23.45
N ASP A 260 -7.01 0.22 -22.13
CA ASP A 260 -7.44 -0.90 -21.30
C ASP A 260 -8.05 -0.54 -19.93
N ILE A 261 -8.31 0.75 -19.67
CA ILE A 261 -8.90 1.23 -18.42
C ILE A 261 -10.42 1.28 -18.51
N VAL A 262 -11.12 0.49 -17.70
CA VAL A 262 -12.58 0.50 -17.59
C VAL A 262 -13.01 0.76 -16.14
N THR A 263 -13.91 1.72 -15.96
CA THR A 263 -14.56 1.96 -14.68
C THR A 263 -16.06 1.71 -14.78
N LEU A 264 -16.60 0.96 -13.81
CA LEU A 264 -18.03 0.74 -13.65
C LEU A 264 -18.45 1.24 -12.25
N SER A 265 -19.65 1.81 -12.16
CA SER A 265 -20.16 2.36 -10.91
C SER A 265 -21.67 2.19 -10.80
N ARG A 266 -22.17 1.90 -9.59
CA ARG A 266 -23.60 2.02 -9.25
C ARG A 266 -24.06 3.47 -9.22
N TYR A 267 -23.11 4.40 -9.12
CA TYR A 267 -23.35 5.83 -9.03
C TYR A 267 -23.05 6.53 -10.37
N PRO A 268 -23.70 7.68 -10.68
CA PRO A 268 -23.44 8.42 -11.90
C PRO A 268 -21.97 8.79 -12.07
N ILE A 269 -21.47 8.70 -13.31
CA ILE A 269 -20.17 9.24 -13.73
C ILE A 269 -20.45 10.58 -14.40
N ASN A 270 -20.23 11.68 -13.68
CA ASN A 270 -20.55 13.03 -14.15
C ASN A 270 -19.60 13.49 -15.26
N PHE A 271 -18.32 13.19 -15.10
CA PHE A 271 -17.27 13.53 -16.05
C PHE A 271 -16.18 12.44 -16.04
N SER A 272 -15.45 12.32 -17.14
CA SER A 272 -14.28 11.43 -17.21
C SER A 272 -13.38 11.82 -18.37
N GLU A 273 -12.06 11.68 -18.18
CA GLU A 273 -11.08 11.98 -19.19
C GLU A 273 -9.83 11.09 -19.09
N ASN A 274 -9.04 11.07 -20.16
CA ASN A 274 -7.77 10.34 -20.20
C ASN A 274 -6.64 11.21 -19.65
N ILE A 275 -5.78 10.59 -18.83
CA ILE A 275 -4.57 11.19 -18.29
C ILE A 275 -3.38 10.30 -18.68
N ASN A 276 -2.76 10.55 -19.82
CA ASN A 276 -1.57 9.82 -20.28
C ASN A 276 -1.70 8.28 -20.25
N GLY A 277 -2.84 7.74 -20.71
CA GLY A 277 -3.10 6.30 -20.67
C GLY A 277 -3.96 5.87 -19.47
N ASN A 278 -3.84 6.53 -18.35
CA ASN A 278 -4.69 6.40 -17.16
C ASN A 278 -5.94 7.27 -17.30
N ALA A 279 -6.86 7.24 -16.35
CA ALA A 279 -8.09 8.00 -16.49
C ALA A 279 -8.68 8.50 -15.19
N ALA A 280 -9.18 9.75 -15.22
CA ALA A 280 -9.97 10.36 -14.17
C ALA A 280 -11.47 10.13 -14.39
N PHE A 281 -12.18 9.84 -13.32
CA PHE A 281 -13.64 9.67 -13.28
C PHE A 281 -14.21 10.43 -12.09
N TYR A 282 -15.15 11.32 -12.33
CA TYR A 282 -15.85 12.07 -11.31
C TYR A 282 -17.19 11.39 -11.05
N LEU A 283 -17.30 10.79 -9.87
CA LEU A 283 -18.45 9.97 -9.45
C LEU A 283 -19.34 10.77 -8.51
N ASP A 284 -20.66 10.73 -8.71
CA ASP A 284 -21.62 11.30 -7.75
C ASP A 284 -22.08 10.20 -6.79
N ILE A 285 -21.39 10.03 -5.68
CA ILE A 285 -21.72 9.03 -4.66
C ILE A 285 -22.65 9.65 -3.62
N ASN A 286 -23.95 9.42 -3.78
CA ASN A 286 -24.99 9.91 -2.87
C ASN A 286 -24.97 11.45 -2.70
N GLY A 287 -24.66 12.20 -3.74
CA GLY A 287 -24.60 13.67 -3.75
C GLY A 287 -23.22 14.24 -3.33
N LYS A 288 -22.24 13.40 -3.03
CA LYS A 288 -20.84 13.79 -2.82
C LYS A 288 -20.03 13.40 -4.05
N GLU A 289 -19.39 14.37 -4.66
CA GLU A 289 -18.48 14.09 -5.77
C GLU A 289 -17.19 13.45 -5.26
N VAL A 290 -16.70 12.44 -5.98
CA VAL A 290 -15.45 11.72 -5.70
C VAL A 290 -14.64 11.66 -6.99
N LEU A 291 -13.38 12.06 -6.96
CA LEU A 291 -12.43 11.83 -8.04
C LEU A 291 -11.80 10.44 -7.88
N LEU A 292 -12.04 9.56 -8.83
CA LEU A 292 -11.32 8.30 -8.99
C LEU A 292 -10.34 8.42 -10.16
N VAL A 293 -9.05 8.22 -9.91
CA VAL A 293 -8.04 8.01 -10.94
C VAL A 293 -7.75 6.52 -11.03
N ASN A 294 -8.20 5.88 -12.13
CA ASN A 294 -7.95 4.47 -12.39
C ASN A 294 -6.68 4.35 -13.23
N CYS A 295 -5.70 3.64 -12.72
CA CYS A 295 -4.34 3.56 -13.23
C CYS A 295 -3.98 2.16 -13.70
N HIS A 296 -3.21 2.09 -14.80
CA HIS A 296 -2.42 0.95 -15.21
C HIS A 296 -1.07 1.46 -15.71
N LEU A 297 -0.11 1.52 -14.80
CA LEU A 297 1.20 2.09 -15.09
C LEU A 297 2.10 1.09 -15.82
N PRO A 298 3.12 1.57 -16.57
CA PRO A 298 4.05 0.69 -17.29
C PRO A 298 4.75 -0.32 -16.39
N CYS A 299 4.74 -1.60 -16.80
CA CYS A 299 5.35 -2.70 -16.05
C CYS A 299 6.88 -2.74 -16.17
N CYS A 300 7.47 -3.65 -15.43
CA CYS A 300 8.83 -4.14 -15.59
C CYS A 300 9.89 -3.04 -15.34
N ASP A 301 10.96 -2.99 -16.15
CA ASP A 301 12.07 -2.04 -16.05
C ASP A 301 11.76 -0.62 -16.61
N ASN A 302 10.50 -0.32 -16.92
CA ASN A 302 10.06 0.99 -17.46
C ASN A 302 9.94 2.08 -16.37
N ASN A 303 10.88 2.17 -15.46
CA ASN A 303 10.83 3.09 -14.32
C ASN A 303 10.63 4.56 -14.72
N SER A 304 11.28 5.02 -15.80
CA SER A 304 11.19 6.42 -16.21
C SER A 304 9.82 6.78 -16.81
N ASP A 305 9.19 5.86 -17.56
CA ASP A 305 7.87 6.08 -18.13
C ASP A 305 6.83 6.04 -17.02
N ARG A 306 6.95 5.08 -16.10
CA ARG A 306 6.11 4.97 -14.90
C ARG A 306 6.17 6.24 -14.05
N GLN A 307 7.38 6.77 -13.77
CA GLN A 307 7.55 8.04 -13.04
C GLN A 307 6.90 9.21 -13.79
N GLY A 308 7.07 9.28 -15.10
CA GLY A 308 6.46 10.33 -15.91
C GLY A 308 4.92 10.29 -15.88
N GLU A 309 4.30 9.11 -15.82
CA GLU A 309 2.86 8.98 -15.66
C GLU A 309 2.39 9.37 -14.26
N VAL A 310 3.12 8.97 -13.21
CA VAL A 310 2.87 9.37 -11.81
C VAL A 310 2.93 10.89 -11.65
N ASP A 311 4.01 11.52 -12.12
CA ASP A 311 4.17 12.98 -12.12
C ASP A 311 3.01 13.68 -12.88
N GLY A 312 2.61 13.10 -14.02
CA GLY A 312 1.51 13.61 -14.84
C GLY A 312 0.16 13.55 -14.13
N ILE A 313 -0.12 12.48 -13.39
CA ILE A 313 -1.35 12.33 -12.59
C ILE A 313 -1.35 13.34 -11.44
N MET A 314 -0.24 13.48 -10.73
CA MET A 314 -0.15 14.45 -9.63
C MET A 314 -0.25 15.89 -10.11
N ARG A 315 0.36 16.21 -11.27
CA ARG A 315 0.11 17.49 -11.94
C ARG A 315 -1.38 17.71 -12.22
N TYR A 316 -2.06 16.72 -12.80
CA TYR A 316 -3.49 16.80 -13.10
C TYR A 316 -4.31 17.11 -11.84
N ILE A 317 -4.09 16.40 -10.74
CA ILE A 317 -4.80 16.63 -9.47
C ILE A 317 -4.54 18.05 -8.94
N ARG A 318 -3.30 18.55 -8.98
CA ARG A 318 -2.97 19.91 -8.59
C ARG A 318 -3.71 20.94 -9.45
N GLU A 319 -3.63 20.81 -10.78
CA GLU A 319 -4.25 21.75 -11.71
C GLU A 319 -5.78 21.74 -11.62
N ALA A 320 -6.39 20.56 -11.39
CA ALA A 320 -7.82 20.46 -11.14
C ALA A 320 -8.24 21.17 -9.84
N ARG A 321 -7.44 21.05 -8.77
CA ARG A 321 -7.66 21.80 -7.51
C ARG A 321 -7.51 23.31 -7.67
N GLU A 322 -6.65 23.75 -8.57
CA GLU A 322 -6.45 25.17 -8.89
C GLU A 322 -7.50 25.72 -9.87
N GLY A 323 -8.33 24.86 -10.44
CA GLY A 323 -9.36 25.22 -11.43
C GLY A 323 -8.79 25.45 -12.83
N ASN A 324 -7.65 24.87 -13.14
CA ASN A 324 -6.97 24.99 -14.44
C ASN A 324 -7.34 23.88 -15.43
N GLU A 325 -8.03 22.83 -14.98
CA GLU A 325 -8.52 21.74 -15.82
C GLU A 325 -9.96 21.98 -16.30
N ASP A 326 -10.38 21.26 -17.33
CA ASP A 326 -11.73 21.35 -17.92
C ASP A 326 -12.84 21.07 -16.90
N TYR A 327 -12.56 20.21 -15.92
CA TYR A 327 -13.44 19.90 -14.80
C TYR A 327 -12.71 20.15 -13.48
N PRO A 328 -12.93 21.32 -12.86
CA PRO A 328 -12.23 21.68 -11.62
C PRO A 328 -12.65 20.80 -10.46
N LEU A 329 -11.71 20.53 -9.54
CA LEU A 329 -11.93 19.73 -8.35
C LEU A 329 -12.31 20.66 -7.18
N PRO A 330 -13.57 20.67 -6.72
CA PRO A 330 -13.99 21.45 -5.56
C PRO A 330 -13.17 21.13 -4.30
N GLU A 331 -13.01 22.11 -3.40
CA GLU A 331 -12.37 21.90 -2.10
C GLU A 331 -13.08 20.77 -1.35
N ASP A 332 -12.34 19.96 -0.60
CA ASP A 332 -12.83 18.81 0.14
C ASP A 332 -13.44 17.67 -0.71
N THR A 333 -13.16 17.63 -2.00
CA THR A 333 -13.54 16.48 -2.83
C THR A 333 -12.65 15.28 -2.49
N PRO A 334 -13.22 14.12 -2.10
CA PRO A 334 -12.47 12.89 -1.91
C PRO A 334 -11.77 12.48 -3.21
N VAL A 335 -10.51 12.05 -3.09
CA VAL A 335 -9.69 11.52 -4.20
C VAL A 335 -9.31 10.08 -3.90
N ILE A 336 -9.44 9.21 -4.89
CA ILE A 336 -8.93 7.84 -4.90
C ILE A 336 -8.03 7.69 -6.13
N ILE A 337 -6.79 7.27 -5.95
CA ILE A 337 -5.89 6.85 -7.02
C ILE A 337 -5.71 5.35 -6.85
N ALA A 338 -6.16 4.55 -7.82
CA ALA A 338 -6.15 3.10 -7.64
C ALA A 338 -5.90 2.38 -8.96
N GLY A 339 -5.35 1.18 -8.88
CA GLY A 339 -5.09 0.32 -10.02
C GLY A 339 -3.80 -0.45 -9.89
N ASP A 340 -3.40 -1.07 -11.00
CA ASP A 340 -2.10 -1.70 -11.13
C ASP A 340 -1.02 -0.62 -11.34
N MET A 341 -0.32 -0.31 -10.28
CA MET A 341 0.74 0.71 -10.29
C MET A 341 2.07 0.16 -10.78
N ASN A 342 2.22 -1.17 -10.83
CA ASN A 342 3.47 -1.81 -11.23
C ASN A 342 4.70 -1.27 -10.48
N PHE A 343 4.57 -0.94 -9.18
CA PHE A 343 5.68 -0.41 -8.38
C PHE A 343 6.67 -1.53 -8.05
N VAL A 344 7.59 -1.76 -8.97
CA VAL A 344 8.65 -2.78 -8.90
C VAL A 344 10.05 -2.18 -9.09
N GLY A 345 10.15 -0.85 -9.20
CA GLY A 345 11.39 -0.11 -9.39
C GLY A 345 11.82 0.65 -8.16
N ASN A 346 12.26 1.91 -8.35
CA ASN A 346 12.65 2.78 -7.26
C ASN A 346 11.45 3.27 -6.44
N ASN A 347 11.73 3.75 -5.23
CA ASN A 347 10.71 4.22 -4.29
C ASN A 347 10.21 5.66 -4.59
N ASP A 348 10.70 6.32 -5.63
CA ASP A 348 10.25 7.69 -5.99
C ASP A 348 8.78 7.69 -6.40
N GLN A 349 8.33 6.66 -7.12
CA GLN A 349 6.97 6.60 -7.67
C GLN A 349 5.88 6.55 -6.58
N PRO A 350 5.88 5.59 -5.63
CA PRO A 350 4.92 5.63 -4.53
C PRO A 350 5.08 6.90 -3.67
N ASN A 351 6.31 7.38 -3.45
CA ASN A 351 6.54 8.61 -2.70
C ASN A 351 5.88 9.82 -3.36
N THR A 352 5.99 9.98 -4.69
CA THR A 352 5.33 11.06 -5.44
C THR A 352 3.81 11.01 -5.25
N PHE A 353 3.18 9.84 -5.34
CA PHE A 353 1.73 9.74 -5.11
C PHE A 353 1.33 10.07 -3.67
N LEU A 354 2.08 9.59 -2.70
CA LEU A 354 1.74 9.80 -1.29
C LEU A 354 1.97 11.24 -0.83
N THR A 355 3.07 11.85 -1.24
CA THR A 355 3.52 13.14 -0.68
C THR A 355 3.27 14.35 -1.58
N GLY A 356 3.08 14.13 -2.89
CA GLY A 356 2.99 15.19 -3.88
C GLY A 356 4.35 15.78 -4.29
N ASP A 357 5.46 15.08 -3.95
CA ASP A 357 6.82 15.41 -4.38
C ASP A 357 7.01 14.97 -5.84
N ILE A 358 6.81 15.90 -6.77
CA ILE A 358 6.88 15.66 -8.23
C ILE A 358 8.36 15.54 -8.63
N PHE A 359 8.76 14.37 -9.10
CA PHE A 359 10.15 14.09 -9.44
C PHE A 359 10.69 15.02 -10.55
N SER A 360 9.89 15.30 -11.57
CA SER A 360 10.28 16.12 -12.73
C SER A 360 9.59 17.49 -12.72
N ASN A 361 9.84 18.34 -11.70
CA ASN A 361 9.24 19.67 -11.55
C ASN A 361 9.37 20.56 -12.80
N GLY A 362 10.48 20.46 -13.56
CA GLY A 362 10.67 21.20 -14.79
C GLY A 362 9.67 20.90 -15.90
N THR A 363 9.03 19.73 -15.87
CA THR A 363 8.06 19.26 -16.85
C THR A 363 6.63 19.32 -16.31
N TYR A 364 6.44 18.90 -15.06
CA TYR A 364 5.12 18.69 -14.47
C TYR A 364 4.74 19.75 -13.43
N GLY A 365 5.64 20.70 -13.14
CA GLY A 365 5.40 21.82 -12.23
C GLY A 365 5.82 21.55 -10.80
N GLU A 366 5.44 22.43 -9.88
CA GLU A 366 5.89 22.41 -8.50
C GLU A 366 5.21 21.31 -7.68
N ASP A 367 5.88 20.90 -6.59
CA ASP A 367 5.34 20.00 -5.58
C ASP A 367 4.14 20.63 -4.87
N PHE A 368 3.29 19.79 -4.32
CA PHE A 368 2.15 20.24 -3.52
C PHE A 368 1.74 19.18 -2.50
N ILE A 369 1.20 19.61 -1.38
CA ILE A 369 0.67 18.66 -0.38
C ILE A 369 -0.68 18.16 -0.88
N PRO A 370 -0.85 16.84 -1.08
CA PRO A 370 -1.96 16.31 -1.88
C PRO A 370 -3.28 16.23 -1.13
N ASP A 371 -3.31 16.04 0.20
CA ASP A 371 -4.57 16.02 0.95
C ASP A 371 -5.05 17.43 1.31
N TRP A 372 -6.35 17.59 1.55
CA TRP A 372 -7.01 18.88 1.78
C TRP A 372 -6.65 19.50 3.12
N ASP A 373 -6.35 18.71 4.14
CA ASP A 373 -5.98 19.21 5.47
C ASP A 373 -4.48 19.53 5.61
N GLY A 374 -3.73 19.36 4.55
CA GLY A 374 -2.28 19.62 4.51
C GLY A 374 -1.44 18.44 5.00
N THR A 375 -2.00 17.22 4.94
CA THR A 375 -1.28 15.96 5.13
C THR A 375 -1.00 15.28 3.79
N ASN A 376 -0.26 14.17 3.83
CA ASN A 376 -0.06 13.27 2.71
C ASN A 376 -1.36 12.51 2.39
N PHE A 377 -1.46 11.92 1.21
CA PHE A 377 -2.44 10.87 0.95
C PHE A 377 -2.12 9.64 1.80
N GLU A 378 -3.14 8.83 2.07
CA GLU A 378 -3.00 7.55 2.77
C GLU A 378 -2.94 6.40 1.76
N ASP A 379 -2.09 5.41 2.06
CA ASP A 379 -2.08 4.10 1.41
C ASP A 379 -3.05 3.16 2.15
N LEU A 380 -3.90 2.46 1.41
CA LEU A 380 -4.83 1.48 1.98
C LEU A 380 -4.10 0.31 2.65
N ASP A 381 -2.97 -0.10 2.11
CA ASP A 381 -2.16 -1.22 2.56
C ASP A 381 -2.97 -2.47 2.97
N ALA A 382 -3.83 -2.92 2.03
CA ALA A 382 -4.73 -4.04 2.25
C ALA A 382 -3.97 -5.36 2.44
N SER A 383 -4.31 -6.12 3.49
CA SER A 383 -3.76 -7.46 3.69
C SER A 383 -4.37 -8.46 2.71
N SER A 384 -3.55 -9.41 2.21
CA SER A 384 -4.04 -10.56 1.46
C SER A 384 -4.76 -11.53 2.40
N THR A 385 -6.03 -11.85 2.12
CA THR A 385 -6.91 -12.56 3.06
C THR A 385 -6.29 -13.86 3.57
N GLY A 386 -6.31 -14.03 4.88
CA GLY A 386 -5.82 -15.23 5.57
C GLY A 386 -4.31 -15.41 5.58
N THR A 387 -3.53 -14.40 5.22
CA THR A 387 -2.06 -14.38 5.26
C THR A 387 -1.54 -13.17 6.05
N PHE A 388 -0.26 -13.20 6.40
CA PHE A 388 0.47 -12.08 6.98
C PHE A 388 1.24 -11.28 5.91
N GLY A 389 0.66 -11.08 4.73
CA GLY A 389 1.26 -10.31 3.64
C GLY A 389 0.27 -9.35 3.01
N ASN A 390 0.79 -8.43 2.20
CA ASN A 390 0.02 -7.44 1.43
C ASN A 390 0.18 -7.58 -0.07
N PHE A 391 0.69 -8.73 -0.55
CA PHE A 391 0.84 -8.95 -1.98
C PHE A 391 -0.51 -8.90 -2.71
N THR A 392 -0.51 -8.29 -3.87
CA THR A 392 -1.68 -8.18 -4.75
C THR A 392 -1.47 -8.85 -6.09
N TRP A 393 -0.24 -9.29 -6.36
CA TRP A 393 0.13 -10.03 -7.55
C TRP A 393 0.90 -11.30 -7.17
N VAL A 394 0.57 -12.41 -7.85
CA VAL A 394 1.26 -13.70 -7.70
C VAL A 394 1.08 -14.57 -8.93
N ASN A 395 2.20 -15.04 -9.49
CA ASN A 395 2.18 -16.01 -10.59
C ASN A 395 2.97 -17.27 -10.21
N PRO A 396 2.31 -18.36 -9.79
CA PRO A 396 2.97 -19.61 -9.37
C PRO A 396 3.85 -20.26 -10.44
N PHE A 397 3.70 -19.87 -11.69
CA PHE A 397 4.47 -20.39 -12.82
C PHE A 397 5.57 -19.44 -13.29
N GLY A 398 5.62 -18.23 -12.73
CA GLY A 398 6.62 -17.21 -13.00
C GLY A 398 7.86 -17.34 -12.14
N SER A 399 8.81 -16.43 -12.36
CA SER A 399 10.02 -16.31 -11.55
C SER A 399 9.96 -15.15 -10.55
N PHE A 400 9.18 -14.11 -10.83
CA PHE A 400 9.02 -12.98 -9.90
C PHE A 400 8.31 -13.41 -8.64
N PHE A 401 8.78 -12.92 -7.50
CA PHE A 401 8.17 -13.17 -6.20
C PHE A 401 6.86 -12.37 -6.06
N PRO A 402 5.92 -12.83 -5.22
CA PRO A 402 4.71 -12.08 -4.94
C PRO A 402 5.02 -10.64 -4.50
N GLY A 403 4.22 -9.69 -4.94
CA GLY A 403 4.44 -8.27 -4.63
C GLY A 403 3.16 -7.45 -4.58
N LYS A 404 3.24 -6.28 -3.95
CA LYS A 404 2.16 -5.29 -3.92
C LYS A 404 2.25 -4.42 -5.17
N LEU A 405 1.51 -4.77 -6.23
CA LEU A 405 1.44 -4.04 -7.49
C LEU A 405 0.20 -3.17 -7.59
N ASP A 406 -0.92 -3.64 -7.02
CA ASP A 406 -2.19 -2.93 -7.00
C ASP A 406 -2.30 -2.09 -5.73
N TRP A 407 -2.46 -0.80 -5.90
CA TRP A 407 -2.51 0.17 -4.81
C TRP A 407 -3.86 0.89 -4.79
N VAL A 408 -4.27 1.32 -3.61
CA VAL A 408 -5.38 2.25 -3.40
C VAL A 408 -4.88 3.36 -2.49
N ILE A 409 -4.69 4.53 -3.06
CA ILE A 409 -4.19 5.73 -2.39
C ILE A 409 -5.36 6.72 -2.31
N TYR A 410 -5.58 7.34 -1.17
CA TYR A 410 -6.78 8.15 -0.97
C TYR A 410 -6.58 9.35 -0.02
N THR A 411 -7.52 10.30 -0.07
CA THR A 411 -7.59 11.42 0.86
C THR A 411 -8.11 10.97 2.23
N GLY A 412 -7.21 10.77 3.20
CA GLY A 412 -7.55 10.37 4.56
C GLY A 412 -8.36 11.42 5.33
N SER A 413 -8.20 12.70 4.98
CA SER A 413 -9.01 13.79 5.54
C SER A 413 -10.50 13.70 5.18
N GLN A 414 -10.83 13.13 4.01
CA GLN A 414 -12.18 13.10 3.45
C GLN A 414 -12.87 11.74 3.54
N MET A 415 -12.10 10.68 3.71
CA MET A 415 -12.61 9.31 3.75
C MET A 415 -11.99 8.52 4.90
N LYS A 416 -12.76 7.56 5.42
CA LYS A 416 -12.30 6.57 6.40
C LYS A 416 -12.55 5.19 5.86
N VAL A 417 -11.56 4.33 5.97
CA VAL A 417 -11.68 2.89 5.66
C VAL A 417 -12.36 2.20 6.84
N GLN A 418 -13.42 1.46 6.56
CA GLN A 418 -14.14 0.64 7.55
C GLN A 418 -13.68 -0.81 7.49
N ASN A 419 -13.39 -1.30 6.29
CA ASN A 419 -12.85 -2.63 6.02
C ASN A 419 -12.01 -2.60 4.74
N SER A 420 -10.95 -3.40 4.67
CA SER A 420 -10.13 -3.54 3.47
C SER A 420 -9.46 -4.91 3.40
N PHE A 421 -9.28 -5.41 2.19
CA PHE A 421 -8.56 -6.65 1.93
C PHE A 421 -8.13 -6.76 0.46
N ALA A 422 -7.10 -7.57 0.20
CA ALA A 422 -6.83 -8.15 -1.11
C ALA A 422 -7.30 -9.62 -1.09
N LEU A 423 -8.26 -9.99 -1.95
CA LEU A 423 -8.86 -11.32 -1.87
C LEU A 423 -7.87 -12.40 -2.35
N TRP A 424 -7.40 -13.23 -1.46
CA TRP A 424 -6.55 -14.40 -1.74
C TRP A 424 -7.26 -15.69 -1.35
N THR A 425 -7.93 -16.35 -2.31
CA THR A 425 -8.78 -17.52 -2.04
C THR A 425 -8.01 -18.77 -1.62
N SER A 426 -6.75 -18.90 -2.03
CA SER A 426 -5.94 -20.10 -1.72
C SER A 426 -5.57 -20.24 -0.24
N ALA A 427 -5.66 -19.17 0.55
CA ALA A 427 -5.44 -19.21 1.99
C ALA A 427 -6.72 -19.37 2.81
N LEU A 428 -7.91 -19.38 2.17
CA LEU A 428 -9.18 -19.51 2.85
C LEU A 428 -9.40 -20.95 3.34
N THR A 429 -9.98 -21.09 4.53
CA THR A 429 -10.40 -22.38 5.06
C THR A 429 -11.62 -22.93 4.30
N PRO A 430 -11.88 -24.24 4.33
CA PRO A 430 -13.09 -24.81 3.71
C PRO A 430 -14.40 -24.21 4.24
N SER A 431 -14.43 -23.72 5.49
CA SER A 431 -15.60 -23.03 6.06
C SER A 431 -15.84 -21.68 5.40
N GLU A 432 -14.79 -20.86 5.31
CA GLU A 432 -14.83 -19.54 4.67
C GLU A 432 -15.15 -19.63 3.18
N LEU A 433 -14.53 -20.58 2.47
CA LEU A 433 -14.83 -20.83 1.06
C LEU A 433 -16.32 -21.18 0.86
N ASN A 434 -16.88 -22.02 1.73
CA ASN A 434 -18.29 -22.37 1.67
C ASN A 434 -19.21 -21.20 2.04
N GLU A 435 -18.85 -20.39 3.02
CA GLU A 435 -19.59 -19.21 3.47
C GLU A 435 -19.76 -18.19 2.35
N TYR A 436 -18.68 -17.87 1.65
CA TYR A 436 -18.66 -16.88 0.56
C TYR A 436 -18.90 -17.50 -0.84
N ASN A 437 -19.19 -18.80 -0.92
CA ASN A 437 -19.38 -19.53 -2.17
C ASN A 437 -18.19 -19.40 -3.14
N LEU A 438 -16.97 -19.46 -2.59
CA LEU A 438 -15.70 -19.41 -3.32
C LEU A 438 -15.05 -20.78 -3.46
N SER A 439 -14.08 -20.90 -4.37
CA SER A 439 -13.14 -22.01 -4.47
C SER A 439 -11.72 -21.52 -4.15
N SER A 440 -10.90 -22.38 -3.54
CA SER A 440 -9.49 -22.06 -3.25
C SER A 440 -8.68 -21.62 -4.47
N GLU A 441 -9.08 -22.12 -5.65
CA GLU A 441 -8.42 -21.86 -6.92
C GLU A 441 -9.01 -20.66 -7.70
N ASP A 442 -9.99 -19.92 -7.13
CA ASP A 442 -10.69 -18.89 -7.90
C ASP A 442 -9.77 -17.78 -8.39
N ILE A 443 -8.92 -17.25 -7.53
CA ILE A 443 -7.96 -16.21 -7.93
C ILE A 443 -6.97 -16.76 -8.96
N LEU A 444 -6.30 -17.87 -8.67
CA LEU A 444 -5.28 -18.45 -9.56
C LEU A 444 -5.84 -18.85 -10.94
N ASN A 445 -7.15 -19.17 -11.02
CA ASN A 445 -7.81 -19.50 -12.28
C ASN A 445 -8.49 -18.29 -12.93
N ALA A 446 -8.59 -17.16 -12.26
CA ALA A 446 -9.14 -15.93 -12.81
C ALA A 446 -8.06 -15.05 -13.44
N ALA A 447 -7.11 -14.59 -12.65
CA ALA A 447 -6.02 -13.71 -13.06
C ALA A 447 -4.81 -13.90 -12.13
N ASP A 448 -3.67 -13.31 -12.47
CA ASP A 448 -2.47 -13.30 -11.64
C ASP A 448 -2.43 -12.12 -10.64
N HIS A 449 -3.39 -11.20 -10.71
CA HIS A 449 -3.64 -10.18 -9.70
C HIS A 449 -4.75 -10.58 -8.73
N LEU A 450 -4.75 -9.95 -7.56
CA LEU A 450 -5.80 -10.04 -6.55
C LEU A 450 -6.68 -8.79 -6.61
N PRO A 451 -8.01 -8.91 -6.54
CA PRO A 451 -8.84 -7.72 -6.36
C PRO A 451 -8.58 -7.08 -5.00
N VAL A 452 -8.27 -5.79 -4.99
CA VAL A 452 -8.09 -4.97 -3.79
C VAL A 452 -9.37 -4.22 -3.50
N VAL A 453 -9.86 -4.34 -2.28
CA VAL A 453 -11.19 -3.89 -1.85
C VAL A 453 -11.07 -2.94 -0.68
N ALA A 454 -11.87 -1.88 -0.69
CA ALA A 454 -12.04 -0.98 0.43
C ALA A 454 -13.52 -0.62 0.64
N ASP A 455 -13.97 -0.68 1.87
CA ASP A 455 -15.23 -0.13 2.33
C ASP A 455 -14.98 1.29 2.84
N PHE A 456 -15.39 2.28 2.07
CA PHE A 456 -15.21 3.68 2.41
C PHE A 456 -16.45 4.29 3.06
N ASN A 457 -16.21 5.08 4.09
CA ASN A 457 -17.19 6.04 4.60
C ASN A 457 -16.64 7.46 4.43
N PHE A 458 -17.50 8.41 4.07
CA PHE A 458 -17.08 9.81 4.06
C PHE A 458 -16.81 10.29 5.48
N SER A 459 -15.69 11.00 5.65
CA SER A 459 -15.43 11.70 6.89
C SER A 459 -16.53 12.73 7.08
N THR A 460 -17.43 12.45 7.98
CA THR A 460 -18.36 13.49 8.40
C THR A 460 -17.55 14.51 9.18
N VAL A 461 -17.66 15.77 8.85
CA VAL A 461 -17.27 16.84 9.76
C VAL A 461 -18.25 16.71 10.95
N SER A 462 -17.97 15.76 11.82
CA SER A 462 -18.75 15.56 13.02
C SER A 462 -18.46 16.73 13.94
N THR A 463 -19.49 17.41 14.36
CA THR A 463 -19.37 18.40 15.43
C THR A 463 -18.98 17.73 16.77
N GLU A 464 -18.79 16.43 16.81
CA GLU A 464 -18.41 15.65 18.00
C GLU A 464 -16.88 15.46 18.13
N ASP A 465 -16.09 15.62 17.09
CA ASP A 465 -14.61 15.61 17.14
C ASP A 465 -13.98 16.94 17.59
N PHE A 466 -14.81 17.89 18.04
CA PHE A 466 -14.31 19.07 18.70
C PHE A 466 -13.85 18.71 20.13
N VAL A 467 -12.62 18.22 20.26
CA VAL A 467 -11.89 18.42 21.52
C VAL A 467 -11.94 19.91 21.78
N SER A 468 -12.57 20.34 22.87
CA SER A 468 -12.75 21.77 23.17
C SER A 468 -11.36 22.39 23.38
N ILE A 469 -10.84 23.01 22.33
CA ILE A 469 -9.64 23.84 22.45
C ILE A 469 -10.07 25.06 23.30
N ASP A 470 -9.47 25.26 24.46
CA ASP A 470 -9.79 26.44 25.27
C ASP A 470 -9.17 27.69 24.59
N VAL A 471 -9.99 28.36 23.78
CA VAL A 471 -9.61 29.56 23.03
C VAL A 471 -10.50 30.71 23.46
N LYS A 472 -9.88 31.83 23.84
CA LYS A 472 -10.57 33.09 24.09
C LYS A 472 -10.16 34.12 23.06
N ILE A 473 -11.13 34.80 22.45
CA ILE A 473 -10.90 35.92 21.54
C ILE A 473 -11.46 37.20 22.16
N TYR A 474 -10.70 38.27 22.14
CA TYR A 474 -11.15 39.57 22.67
C TYR A 474 -10.36 40.74 22.08
N PRO A 475 -10.97 41.95 22.00
CA PRO A 475 -12.38 42.22 22.22
C PRO A 475 -13.25 41.62 21.10
N ASN A 476 -14.49 41.32 21.38
CA ASN A 476 -15.51 41.01 20.41
C ASN A 476 -16.80 41.73 20.84
N PRO A 477 -17.30 42.71 20.07
CA PRO A 477 -16.84 43.22 18.79
C PRO A 477 -15.42 43.81 18.80
N VAL A 478 -14.75 43.77 17.61
CA VAL A 478 -13.38 44.24 17.44
C VAL A 478 -13.30 45.40 16.43
N SER A 479 -12.51 46.45 16.72
CA SER A 479 -12.19 47.49 15.76
C SER A 479 -10.93 47.18 14.94
N ASP A 480 -9.77 47.13 15.59
CA ASP A 480 -8.49 47.08 14.85
C ASP A 480 -7.68 45.82 15.16
N LYS A 481 -7.63 45.41 16.44
CA LYS A 481 -6.80 44.30 16.91
C LYS A 481 -7.59 43.35 17.77
N MET A 482 -7.50 42.07 17.45
CA MET A 482 -8.05 40.97 18.23
C MET A 482 -6.92 40.17 18.89
N TYR A 483 -7.11 39.84 20.14
CA TYR A 483 -6.22 38.95 20.90
C TYR A 483 -6.83 37.56 20.94
N ILE A 484 -6.03 36.57 20.63
CA ILE A 484 -6.37 35.15 20.74
C ILE A 484 -5.54 34.58 21.86
N GLN A 485 -6.21 34.09 22.90
CA GLN A 485 -5.57 33.41 24.03
C GLN A 485 -5.87 31.92 23.92
N LEU A 486 -4.80 31.11 23.84
CA LEU A 486 -4.88 29.65 23.83
C LEU A 486 -4.65 29.10 25.24
N GLY A 487 -5.38 28.07 25.62
CA GLY A 487 -5.22 27.38 26.90
C GLY A 487 -3.94 26.55 26.98
N GLU A 488 -3.36 26.16 25.85
CA GLU A 488 -2.14 25.38 25.73
C GLU A 488 -1.21 25.97 24.65
N THR A 489 0.11 25.82 24.85
CA THR A 489 1.15 26.22 23.89
C THR A 489 1.34 25.12 22.85
N LEU A 490 0.57 25.16 21.77
CA LEU A 490 0.74 24.28 20.63
C LEU A 490 0.80 25.11 19.35
N SER A 491 1.58 24.67 18.37
CA SER A 491 1.53 25.23 17.03
C SER A 491 0.08 25.15 16.53
N SER A 492 -0.47 26.28 16.11
CA SER A 492 -1.87 26.39 15.75
C SER A 492 -2.02 27.23 14.48
N LYS A 493 -2.93 26.79 13.62
CA LYS A 493 -3.32 27.51 12.39
C LYS A 493 -4.65 28.23 12.66
N PHE A 494 -4.74 29.51 12.29
CA PHE A 494 -5.95 30.31 12.40
C PHE A 494 -6.38 30.71 10.99
N THR A 495 -7.61 30.42 10.62
CA THR A 495 -8.16 30.81 9.32
C THR A 495 -9.42 31.65 9.51
N ILE A 496 -9.47 32.83 8.90
CA ILE A 496 -10.60 33.75 8.97
C ILE A 496 -11.43 33.63 7.71
N TYR A 497 -12.75 33.48 7.90
CA TYR A 497 -13.77 33.43 6.85
C TYR A 497 -14.76 34.56 7.03
N ASN A 498 -15.34 35.08 5.92
CA ASN A 498 -16.46 35.99 5.96
C ASN A 498 -17.78 35.23 6.17
N ALA A 499 -18.91 35.97 6.22
CA ALA A 499 -20.23 35.40 6.47
C ALA A 499 -20.69 34.44 5.33
N GLU A 500 -20.14 34.56 4.13
CA GLU A 500 -20.41 33.69 2.98
C GLU A 500 -19.52 32.44 2.95
N GLY A 501 -18.65 32.25 3.95
CA GLY A 501 -17.71 31.12 4.01
C GLY A 501 -16.44 31.28 3.17
N ILE A 502 -16.22 32.47 2.58
CA ILE A 502 -15.03 32.74 1.79
C ILE A 502 -13.84 32.97 2.74
N ARG A 503 -12.75 32.26 2.48
CA ARG A 503 -11.49 32.39 3.23
C ARG A 503 -10.84 33.75 2.95
N ILE A 504 -10.59 34.51 4.01
CA ILE A 504 -9.99 35.83 3.97
C ILE A 504 -8.48 35.80 4.26
N LYS A 505 -8.09 35.08 5.31
CA LYS A 505 -6.69 35.08 5.76
C LYS A 505 -6.38 33.82 6.56
N THR A 506 -5.17 33.30 6.39
CA THR A 506 -4.63 32.21 7.24
C THR A 506 -3.37 32.69 7.93
N ILE A 507 -3.22 32.33 9.21
CA ILE A 507 -2.11 32.74 10.07
C ILE A 507 -1.66 31.53 10.86
N THR A 508 -0.35 31.27 10.93
CA THR A 508 0.24 30.23 11.76
C THR A 508 0.82 30.87 13.02
N ASN A 509 0.56 30.27 14.17
CA ASN A 509 1.11 30.68 15.45
C ASN A 509 2.22 29.73 15.86
N ASP A 510 3.40 30.25 16.07
CA ASP A 510 4.58 29.52 16.54
C ASP A 510 4.61 29.52 18.07
N GLU A 511 3.84 28.62 18.69
CA GLU A 511 3.93 28.28 20.13
C GLU A 511 3.78 29.44 21.15
N SER A 512 3.04 30.51 20.81
CA SER A 512 2.74 31.57 21.80
C SER A 512 1.34 31.42 22.39
N ASN A 513 1.19 31.61 23.71
CA ASN A 513 -0.11 31.53 24.38
C ASN A 513 -1.07 32.67 24.00
N ILE A 514 -0.57 33.76 23.46
CA ILE A 514 -1.36 34.90 23.03
C ILE A 514 -0.89 35.36 21.67
N GLN A 515 -1.78 35.34 20.71
CA GLN A 515 -1.57 35.86 19.35
C GLN A 515 -2.36 37.17 19.19
N VAL A 516 -1.76 38.15 18.52
CA VAL A 516 -2.44 39.41 18.19
C VAL A 516 -2.68 39.46 16.69
N LEU A 517 -3.95 39.54 16.28
CA LEU A 517 -4.35 39.71 14.89
C LEU A 517 -4.64 41.17 14.59
N ASP A 518 -4.02 41.72 13.57
CA ASP A 518 -4.37 42.99 12.97
C ASP A 518 -5.49 42.76 11.95
N LEU A 519 -6.64 43.40 12.19
CA LEU A 519 -7.87 43.26 11.41
C LEU A 519 -8.25 44.56 10.68
N ASN A 520 -7.35 45.54 10.56
CA ASN A 520 -7.61 46.81 9.90
C ASN A 520 -8.02 46.66 8.44
N GLU A 521 -7.59 45.61 7.78
CA GLU A 521 -7.92 45.32 6.36
C GLU A 521 -9.32 44.75 6.17
N LEU A 522 -9.99 44.31 7.26
CA LEU A 522 -11.34 43.73 7.17
C LEU A 522 -12.40 44.82 7.16
N ASN A 523 -13.40 44.64 6.32
CA ASN A 523 -14.60 45.49 6.31
C ASN A 523 -15.44 45.22 7.58
N VAL A 524 -16.31 46.18 7.92
CA VAL A 524 -17.30 45.99 8.99
C VAL A 524 -18.24 44.83 8.59
N GLY A 525 -18.40 43.87 9.48
CA GLY A 525 -19.22 42.69 9.21
C GLY A 525 -19.00 41.55 10.21
N GLN A 526 -19.71 40.43 9.97
CA GLN A 526 -19.54 39.18 10.73
C GLN A 526 -18.50 38.31 10.06
N TYR A 527 -17.66 37.67 10.89
CA TYR A 527 -16.58 36.79 10.48
C TYR A 527 -16.51 35.57 11.39
N TYR A 528 -15.95 34.50 10.86
CA TYR A 528 -15.63 33.29 11.60
C TYR A 528 -14.13 33.08 11.61
N ILE A 529 -13.57 32.70 12.75
CA ILE A 529 -12.19 32.27 12.86
C ILE A 529 -12.15 30.79 13.25
N LEU A 530 -11.51 29.99 12.38
CA LEU A 530 -11.27 28.58 12.59
C LEU A 530 -9.89 28.39 13.22
N PHE A 531 -9.83 27.74 14.33
CA PHE A 531 -8.61 27.31 15.02
C PHE A 531 -8.35 25.84 14.71
N GLN A 532 -7.12 25.51 14.37
CA GLN A 532 -6.70 24.14 14.09
C GLN A 532 -5.33 23.89 14.73
N ASN A 533 -5.19 22.77 15.46
CA ASN A 533 -3.92 22.26 15.97
C ASN A 533 -3.92 20.74 15.96
N GLY A 534 -2.83 20.07 16.39
CA GLY A 534 -2.72 18.61 16.44
C GLY A 534 -3.71 17.90 17.37
N LYS A 535 -4.57 18.62 18.12
CA LYS A 535 -5.58 18.05 19.01
C LYS A 535 -7.00 18.24 18.52
N GLY A 536 -7.24 19.11 17.51
CA GLY A 536 -8.60 19.33 16.98
C GLY A 536 -8.80 20.69 16.34
N ARG A 537 -10.04 20.99 16.02
CA ARG A 537 -10.51 22.23 15.37
C ARG A 537 -11.58 22.91 16.22
N MET A 538 -11.67 24.23 16.19
CA MET A 538 -12.72 25.02 16.83
C MET A 538 -13.00 26.29 16.02
N ALA A 539 -14.27 26.60 15.80
CA ALA A 539 -14.67 27.86 15.18
C ALA A 539 -15.24 28.84 16.22
N LYS A 540 -14.95 30.14 16.08
CA LYS A 540 -15.56 31.22 16.84
C LYS A 540 -16.00 32.34 15.92
N GLU A 541 -17.15 32.90 16.23
CA GLU A 541 -17.68 34.07 15.54
C GLU A 541 -17.17 35.35 16.18
N PHE A 542 -16.86 36.37 15.37
CA PHE A 542 -16.57 37.72 15.83
C PHE A 542 -17.14 38.79 14.89
N SER A 543 -17.44 39.96 15.47
CA SER A 543 -17.98 41.12 14.75
C SER A 543 -16.87 42.16 14.58
N LYS A 544 -16.55 42.55 13.37
CA LYS A 544 -15.71 43.70 13.01
C LYS A 544 -16.59 44.97 12.95
N ILE A 545 -16.18 46.02 13.70
CA ILE A 545 -16.91 47.31 13.78
C ILE A 545 -16.02 48.46 13.34
#